data_1ea65ac67220fee336f63884014d13df
#
_entry.id   1ea65ac67220fee336f63884014d13df
#
_cell.length_a   1.000
_cell.length_b   1.000
_cell.length_c   1.000
_cell.angle_alpha   90.00
_cell.angle_beta   90.00
_cell.angle_gamma   90.00
#
_symmetry.space_group_name_H-M   'P 1'
#
loop_
_entity.id
_entity.type
_entity.pdbx_description
1 polymer ?
#
loop_
_entity_poly.entity_id
_entity_poly.type
_entity_poly.pdbx_seq_one_letter_code
_entity_poly.pdbx_strand_id
1 'polypeptide(L)'
;MKNNEFITGAVPITKEEVRALALSKLQLKGKKRMIDVGAGTGSVGIEAAISYEDLKVIAIECKEAALKLTQQNIDKFGLKNIQLIEGDAPIKLTHQVDAIFIGGTGGKLERMIQWSYESLVVGGRVVANFIILDTFYEAMQLMEEVGFKEIEVTQVSISKLERLGKGRYLKPENPIFIIEGTK
;
A
#
# COMPACT_ATOMS: atom_id res chain seq x y z
N MET A 1 -10.50 -8.96 0.45
CA MET A 1 -11.71 -8.24 0.90
C MET A 1 -12.27 -7.39 -0.23
N LYS A 2 -13.60 -7.17 -0.28
CA LYS A 2 -14.21 -6.27 -1.28
C LYS A 2 -14.17 -4.81 -0.82
N ASN A 3 -14.12 -3.88 -1.78
CA ASN A 3 -14.07 -2.45 -1.43
C ASN A 3 -15.31 -1.96 -0.67
N ASN A 4 -16.49 -2.57 -0.91
CA ASN A 4 -17.73 -2.21 -0.21
C ASN A 4 -17.79 -2.68 1.25
N GLU A 5 -16.83 -3.45 1.70
CA GLU A 5 -16.68 -3.83 3.12
C GLU A 5 -16.05 -2.70 3.95
N PHE A 6 -15.38 -1.75 3.30
CA PHE A 6 -14.76 -0.59 3.96
C PHE A 6 -15.69 0.61 4.00
N ILE A 7 -15.55 1.43 5.03
CA ILE A 7 -16.11 2.78 5.05
C ILE A 7 -15.28 3.61 4.08
N THR A 8 -15.92 4.21 3.10
CA THR A 8 -15.30 5.04 2.07
C THR A 8 -15.88 6.45 2.10
N GLY A 9 -15.21 7.41 1.46
CA GLY A 9 -15.63 8.80 1.34
C GLY A 9 -14.92 9.47 0.16
N ALA A 10 -14.50 10.70 0.33
CA ALA A 10 -13.71 11.41 -0.68
C ALA A 10 -12.25 10.92 -0.79
N VAL A 11 -11.80 10.07 0.15
CA VAL A 11 -10.45 9.49 0.15
C VAL A 11 -10.43 8.29 -0.79
N PRO A 12 -9.48 8.23 -1.74
CA PRO A 12 -9.35 7.07 -2.62
C PRO A 12 -9.08 5.78 -1.84
N ILE A 13 -9.66 4.68 -2.31
CA ILE A 13 -9.37 3.32 -1.81
C ILE A 13 -8.56 2.55 -2.86
N THR A 14 -7.59 1.78 -2.42
CA THR A 14 -6.89 0.84 -3.29
C THR A 14 -7.88 -0.22 -3.79
N LYS A 15 -7.98 -0.36 -5.11
CA LYS A 15 -8.88 -1.33 -5.77
C LYS A 15 -8.62 -2.73 -5.23
N GLU A 16 -9.67 -3.51 -5.04
CA GLU A 16 -9.58 -4.84 -4.41
C GLU A 16 -8.63 -5.78 -5.16
N GLU A 17 -8.60 -5.73 -6.48
CA GLU A 17 -7.72 -6.56 -7.31
C GLU A 17 -6.25 -6.12 -7.16
N VAL A 18 -6.00 -4.82 -7.15
CA VAL A 18 -4.66 -4.23 -6.94
C VAL A 18 -4.16 -4.53 -5.53
N ARG A 19 -5.03 -4.41 -4.53
CA ARG A 19 -4.71 -4.69 -3.13
C ARG A 19 -4.36 -6.16 -2.91
N ALA A 20 -5.16 -7.07 -3.48
CA ALA A 20 -4.89 -8.50 -3.41
C ALA A 20 -3.51 -8.85 -3.99
N LEU A 21 -3.17 -8.25 -5.15
CA LEU A 21 -1.87 -8.48 -5.79
C LEU A 21 -0.74 -7.85 -4.98
N ALA A 22 -0.89 -6.62 -4.47
CA ALA A 22 0.11 -5.96 -3.63
C ALA A 22 0.41 -6.76 -2.35
N LEU A 23 -0.63 -7.28 -1.68
CA LEU A 23 -0.48 -8.14 -0.50
C LEU A 23 0.24 -9.46 -0.82
N SER A 24 -0.07 -10.07 -1.97
CA SER A 24 0.64 -11.27 -2.44
C SER A 24 2.13 -10.99 -2.62
N LYS A 25 2.47 -9.84 -3.24
CA LYS A 25 3.86 -9.42 -3.51
C LYS A 25 4.64 -9.07 -2.23
N LEU A 26 3.99 -8.60 -1.18
CA LEU A 26 4.60 -8.35 0.13
C LEU A 26 5.05 -9.64 0.86
N GLN A 27 4.53 -10.82 0.47
CA GLN A 27 4.91 -12.12 1.04
C GLN A 27 4.87 -12.15 2.57
N LEU A 28 3.73 -11.76 3.14
CA LEU A 28 3.59 -11.52 4.58
C LEU A 28 3.56 -12.77 5.47
N LYS A 29 3.48 -13.97 4.89
CA LYS A 29 3.48 -15.23 5.68
C LYS A 29 4.72 -15.34 6.57
N GLY A 30 4.52 -15.44 7.88
CA GLY A 30 5.60 -15.53 8.87
C GLY A 30 6.31 -14.22 9.22
N LYS A 31 5.95 -13.11 8.55
CA LYS A 31 6.45 -11.77 8.86
C LYS A 31 5.80 -11.24 10.15
N LYS A 32 6.49 -10.33 10.84
CA LYS A 32 6.05 -9.81 12.15
C LYS A 32 5.66 -8.34 12.13
N ARG A 33 6.25 -7.55 11.24
CA ARG A 33 6.01 -6.10 11.16
C ARG A 33 5.86 -5.62 9.74
N MET A 34 4.83 -4.84 9.49
CA MET A 34 4.57 -4.18 8.22
C MET A 34 4.26 -2.70 8.43
N ILE A 35 4.67 -1.88 7.48
CA ILE A 35 4.24 -0.47 7.39
C ILE A 35 3.36 -0.30 6.15
N ASP A 36 2.25 0.42 6.32
CA ASP A 36 1.38 0.92 5.26
C ASP A 36 1.52 2.44 5.20
N VAL A 37 2.22 2.95 4.18
CA VAL A 37 2.52 4.38 4.00
C VAL A 37 1.48 5.04 3.10
N GLY A 38 0.89 6.12 3.58
CA GLY A 38 -0.22 6.79 2.89
C GLY A 38 -1.47 5.92 2.94
N ALA A 39 -1.84 5.48 4.14
CA ALA A 39 -2.85 4.45 4.36
C ALA A 39 -4.23 4.78 3.77
N GLY A 40 -4.58 6.07 3.63
CA GLY A 40 -5.83 6.50 3.01
C GLY A 40 -7.06 6.03 3.76
N THR A 41 -7.74 5.01 3.25
CA THR A 41 -8.84 4.33 3.94
C THR A 41 -8.37 3.22 4.89
N GLY A 42 -7.07 2.94 4.94
CA GLY A 42 -6.47 1.85 5.69
C GLY A 42 -6.62 0.49 5.03
N SER A 43 -7.15 0.42 3.81
CA SER A 43 -7.59 -0.85 3.22
C SER A 43 -6.49 -1.90 3.05
N VAL A 44 -5.25 -1.49 2.76
CA VAL A 44 -4.11 -2.42 2.59
C VAL A 44 -3.66 -2.94 3.95
N GLY A 45 -3.37 -2.04 4.88
CA GLY A 45 -2.93 -2.40 6.24
C GLY A 45 -3.98 -3.22 6.99
N ILE A 46 -5.27 -2.88 6.87
CA ILE A 46 -6.38 -3.60 7.49
C ILE A 46 -6.52 -5.01 6.92
N GLU A 47 -6.52 -5.18 5.59
CA GLU A 47 -6.60 -6.51 4.99
C GLU A 47 -5.37 -7.37 5.35
N ALA A 48 -4.17 -6.77 5.44
CA ALA A 48 -2.99 -7.44 5.95
C ALA A 48 -3.17 -7.91 7.41
N ALA A 49 -3.66 -7.01 8.28
CA ALA A 49 -3.87 -7.29 9.70
C ALA A 49 -4.93 -8.39 9.94
N ILE A 50 -5.99 -8.45 9.13
CA ILE A 50 -7.01 -9.50 9.17
C ILE A 50 -6.44 -10.84 8.69
N SER A 51 -5.66 -10.82 7.60
CA SER A 51 -5.14 -12.03 6.97
C SER A 51 -4.00 -12.69 7.76
N TYR A 52 -3.32 -11.92 8.61
CA TYR A 52 -2.14 -12.34 9.36
C TYR A 52 -2.24 -11.83 10.81
N GLU A 53 -2.87 -12.58 11.70
CA GLU A 53 -3.15 -12.17 13.09
C GLU A 53 -1.87 -11.83 13.90
N ASP A 54 -0.76 -12.52 13.63
CA ASP A 54 0.54 -12.27 14.29
C ASP A 54 1.29 -11.06 13.73
N LEU A 55 0.84 -10.48 12.59
CA LEU A 55 1.47 -9.35 11.95
C LEU A 55 1.08 -8.06 12.68
N LYS A 56 2.06 -7.28 13.09
CA LYS A 56 1.85 -5.91 13.59
C LYS A 56 1.96 -4.94 12.43
N VAL A 57 0.88 -4.21 12.16
CA VAL A 57 0.82 -3.23 11.08
C VAL A 57 0.93 -1.83 11.68
N ILE A 58 1.75 -0.98 11.07
CA ILE A 58 1.82 0.46 11.34
C ILE A 58 1.27 1.16 10.10
N ALA A 59 0.11 1.78 10.22
CA ALA A 59 -0.49 2.61 9.19
C ALA A 59 -0.10 4.07 9.41
N ILE A 60 0.54 4.70 8.41
CA ILE A 60 0.99 6.11 8.49
C ILE A 60 0.15 6.93 7.53
N GLU A 61 -0.45 8.00 8.02
CA GLU A 61 -1.27 8.90 7.22
C GLU A 61 -1.13 10.33 7.77
N CYS A 62 -1.17 11.34 6.89
CA CYS A 62 -1.03 12.75 7.28
C CYS A 62 -2.30 13.59 7.08
N LYS A 63 -3.26 13.12 6.27
CA LYS A 63 -4.47 13.87 5.97
C LYS A 63 -5.56 13.55 6.98
N GLU A 64 -6.09 14.58 7.67
CA GLU A 64 -7.12 14.43 8.70
C GLU A 64 -8.35 13.61 8.26
N ALA A 65 -8.86 13.86 7.03
CA ALA A 65 -9.99 13.11 6.51
C ALA A 65 -9.68 11.61 6.31
N ALA A 66 -8.46 11.28 5.91
CA ALA A 66 -8.00 9.91 5.74
C ALA A 66 -7.74 9.24 7.09
N LEU A 67 -7.14 9.94 8.06
CA LEU A 67 -6.97 9.46 9.43
C LEU A 67 -8.29 9.04 10.06
N LYS A 68 -9.34 9.89 9.96
CA LYS A 68 -10.66 9.58 10.46
C LYS A 68 -11.24 8.31 9.82
N LEU A 69 -11.12 8.18 8.49
CA LEU A 69 -11.60 7.00 7.77
C LEU A 69 -10.82 5.73 8.13
N THR A 70 -9.50 5.83 8.21
CA THR A 70 -8.66 4.69 8.63
C THR A 70 -9.05 4.23 10.03
N GLN A 71 -9.19 5.15 10.99
CA GLN A 71 -9.59 4.79 12.36
C GLN A 71 -10.98 4.15 12.40
N GLN A 72 -11.96 4.72 11.69
CA GLN A 72 -13.31 4.13 11.61
C GLN A 72 -13.30 2.71 11.03
N ASN A 73 -12.44 2.44 10.03
CA ASN A 73 -12.29 1.10 9.48
C ASN A 73 -11.59 0.16 10.46
N ILE A 74 -10.55 0.60 11.17
CA ILE A 74 -9.89 -0.20 12.21
C ILE A 74 -10.90 -0.61 13.28
N ASP A 75 -11.70 0.34 13.77
CA ASP A 75 -12.72 0.12 14.79
C ASP A 75 -13.83 -0.82 14.29
N LYS A 76 -14.29 -0.61 13.04
CA LYS A 76 -15.30 -1.47 12.40
C LYS A 76 -14.89 -2.94 12.36
N PHE A 77 -13.62 -3.22 12.07
CA PHE A 77 -13.10 -4.60 12.02
C PHE A 77 -12.58 -5.12 13.37
N GLY A 78 -12.59 -4.28 14.41
CA GLY A 78 -12.18 -4.64 15.77
C GLY A 78 -10.72 -5.05 15.89
N LEU A 79 -9.83 -4.49 15.06
CA LEU A 79 -8.44 -4.90 14.96
C LEU A 79 -7.60 -4.33 16.10
N LYS A 80 -6.73 -5.19 16.68
CA LYS A 80 -5.79 -4.83 17.77
C LYS A 80 -4.33 -4.89 17.34
N ASN A 81 -4.06 -5.43 16.15
CA ASN A 81 -2.73 -5.63 15.60
C ASN A 81 -2.35 -4.58 14.54
N ILE A 82 -3.11 -3.49 14.43
CA ILE A 82 -2.81 -2.33 13.60
C ILE A 82 -2.77 -1.07 14.44
N GLN A 83 -1.74 -0.26 14.26
CA GLN A 83 -1.56 1.04 14.89
C GLN A 83 -1.61 2.13 13.83
N LEU A 84 -2.52 3.09 13.98
CA LEU A 84 -2.55 4.29 13.15
C LEU A 84 -1.61 5.35 13.74
N ILE A 85 -0.74 5.90 12.92
CA ILE A 85 0.15 7.01 13.26
C ILE A 85 -0.19 8.20 12.36
N GLU A 86 -0.55 9.31 12.99
CA GLU A 86 -0.62 10.60 12.32
C GLU A 86 0.81 11.08 12.03
N GLY A 87 1.16 11.19 10.74
CA GLY A 87 2.50 11.60 10.35
C GLY A 87 2.66 11.65 8.84
N ASP A 88 3.64 12.41 8.43
CA ASP A 88 4.05 12.56 7.04
C ASP A 88 5.39 11.82 6.84
N ALA A 89 5.29 10.60 6.34
CA ALA A 89 6.46 9.75 6.11
C ALA A 89 7.48 10.43 5.16
N PRO A 90 8.79 10.19 5.37
CA PRO A 90 9.46 9.28 6.32
C PRO A 90 9.35 9.70 7.79
N ILE A 91 9.15 8.72 8.67
CA ILE A 91 9.17 8.92 10.13
C ILE A 91 10.30 8.12 10.79
N LYS A 92 10.67 8.50 12.01
CA LYS A 92 11.64 7.72 12.79
C LYS A 92 10.96 6.45 13.33
N LEU A 93 11.55 5.30 13.05
CA LEU A 93 11.11 4.01 13.56
C LEU A 93 11.97 3.55 14.73
N THR A 94 11.39 2.82 15.66
CA THR A 94 12.12 2.22 16.78
C THR A 94 12.75 0.88 16.43
N HIS A 95 12.23 0.20 15.39
CA HIS A 95 12.69 -1.12 14.94
C HIS A 95 12.56 -1.23 13.44
N GLN A 96 13.41 -2.03 12.84
CA GLN A 96 13.25 -2.43 11.45
C GLN A 96 11.99 -3.30 11.25
N VAL A 97 11.49 -3.33 10.01
CA VAL A 97 10.27 -4.03 9.64
C VAL A 97 10.53 -5.04 8.51
N ASP A 98 9.62 -6.00 8.37
CA ASP A 98 9.74 -7.06 7.38
C ASP A 98 9.16 -6.67 6.01
N ALA A 99 8.20 -5.74 6.01
CA ALA A 99 7.52 -5.33 4.79
C ALA A 99 7.08 -3.86 4.85
N ILE A 100 7.12 -3.19 3.70
CA ILE A 100 6.62 -1.82 3.54
C ILE A 100 5.74 -1.77 2.29
N PHE A 101 4.52 -1.27 2.43
CA PHE A 101 3.67 -0.88 1.33
C PHE A 101 3.67 0.65 1.20
N ILE A 102 3.84 1.16 -0.03
CA ILE A 102 3.80 2.60 -0.33
C ILE A 102 2.58 2.87 -1.21
N GLY A 103 1.52 3.40 -0.61
CA GLY A 103 0.29 3.81 -1.29
C GLY A 103 0.34 5.25 -1.82
N GLY A 104 1.26 6.06 -1.30
CA GLY A 104 1.49 7.43 -1.72
C GLY A 104 2.80 8.00 -1.18
N THR A 105 3.46 8.85 -1.96
CA THR A 105 4.79 9.40 -1.62
C THR A 105 4.74 10.85 -1.12
N GLY A 106 3.59 11.52 -1.27
CA GLY A 106 3.44 12.92 -0.89
C GLY A 106 4.45 13.86 -1.57
N GLY A 107 4.96 13.50 -2.76
CA GLY A 107 5.99 14.26 -3.48
C GLY A 107 7.42 14.07 -2.93
N LYS A 108 7.65 13.07 -2.08
CA LYS A 108 8.95 12.79 -1.43
C LYS A 108 9.52 11.45 -1.87
N LEU A 109 9.41 11.11 -3.15
CA LEU A 109 9.71 9.77 -3.66
C LEU A 109 11.11 9.30 -3.29
N GLU A 110 12.15 10.05 -3.59
CA GLU A 110 13.55 9.71 -3.31
C GLU A 110 13.76 9.39 -1.81
N ARG A 111 13.33 10.33 -0.95
CA ARG A 111 13.43 10.14 0.50
C ARG A 111 12.64 8.93 1.00
N MET A 112 11.51 8.64 0.38
CA MET A 112 10.66 7.50 0.72
C MET A 112 11.34 6.18 0.35
N ILE A 113 11.93 6.09 -0.82
CA ILE A 113 12.66 4.89 -1.28
C ILE A 113 13.88 4.63 -0.39
N GLN A 114 14.70 5.67 -0.14
CA GLN A 114 15.86 5.57 0.75
C GLN A 114 15.47 5.11 2.15
N TRP A 115 14.46 5.77 2.75
CA TRP A 115 13.96 5.43 4.07
C TRP A 115 13.39 4.01 4.13
N SER A 116 12.70 3.56 3.09
CA SER A 116 12.17 2.20 3.02
C SER A 116 13.29 1.17 3.06
N TYR A 117 14.37 1.41 2.30
CA TYR A 117 15.55 0.52 2.33
C TYR A 117 16.18 0.47 3.71
N GLU A 118 16.41 1.60 4.35
CA GLU A 118 17.00 1.68 5.69
C GLU A 118 16.14 1.01 6.77
N SER A 119 14.81 1.15 6.64
CA SER A 119 13.83 0.64 7.60
C SER A 119 13.57 -0.86 7.50
N LEU A 120 13.84 -1.48 6.35
CA LEU A 120 13.65 -2.91 6.15
C LEU A 120 14.77 -3.73 6.80
N VAL A 121 14.42 -4.90 7.34
CA VAL A 121 15.39 -5.95 7.65
C VAL A 121 16.01 -6.51 6.37
N VAL A 122 17.16 -7.17 6.44
CA VAL A 122 17.70 -7.94 5.30
C VAL A 122 16.69 -9.01 4.90
N GLY A 123 16.38 -9.11 3.60
CA GLY A 123 15.31 -9.95 3.07
C GLY A 123 13.90 -9.39 3.28
N GLY A 124 13.79 -8.16 3.79
CA GLY A 124 12.53 -7.42 3.87
C GLY A 124 12.08 -6.91 2.50
N ARG A 125 10.78 -6.76 2.29
CA ARG A 125 10.20 -6.41 0.99
C ARG A 125 9.52 -5.06 1.00
N VAL A 126 9.67 -4.33 -0.10
CA VAL A 126 8.89 -3.13 -0.40
C VAL A 126 7.97 -3.40 -1.59
N VAL A 127 6.75 -2.89 -1.53
CA VAL A 127 5.80 -2.86 -2.65
C VAL A 127 5.23 -1.45 -2.75
N ALA A 128 5.24 -0.87 -3.95
CA ALA A 128 4.67 0.46 -4.19
C ALA A 128 3.75 0.45 -5.40
N ASN A 129 2.69 1.26 -5.35
CA ASN A 129 1.71 1.40 -6.41
C ASN A 129 1.79 2.79 -7.04
N PHE A 130 1.82 2.86 -8.36
CA PHE A 130 1.87 4.10 -9.12
C PHE A 130 0.82 4.12 -10.23
N ILE A 131 0.27 5.31 -10.52
CA ILE A 131 -0.60 5.59 -11.66
C ILE A 131 0.17 6.39 -12.71
N ILE A 132 1.08 7.25 -12.27
CA ILE A 132 1.86 8.16 -13.10
C ILE A 132 3.13 7.45 -13.56
N LEU A 133 3.32 7.36 -14.87
CA LEU A 133 4.47 6.69 -15.49
C LEU A 133 5.81 7.30 -15.06
N ASP A 134 5.92 8.62 -15.08
CA ASP A 134 7.18 9.31 -14.74
C ASP A 134 7.60 8.98 -13.31
N THR A 135 6.66 9.04 -12.36
CA THR A 135 6.92 8.69 -10.95
C THR A 135 7.29 7.21 -10.79
N PHE A 136 6.68 6.34 -11.58
CA PHE A 136 7.00 4.92 -11.58
C PHE A 136 8.42 4.65 -12.10
N TYR A 137 8.82 5.28 -13.23
CA TYR A 137 10.18 5.14 -13.78
C TYR A 137 11.23 5.68 -12.81
N GLU A 138 10.99 6.85 -12.21
CA GLU A 138 11.84 7.41 -11.18
C GLU A 138 11.98 6.49 -9.97
N ALA A 139 10.88 5.90 -9.51
CA ALA A 139 10.90 4.92 -8.40
C ALA A 139 11.77 3.70 -8.72
N MET A 140 11.67 3.16 -9.93
CA MET A 140 12.45 2.01 -10.36
C MET A 140 13.96 2.33 -10.32
N GLN A 141 14.38 3.46 -10.89
CA GLN A 141 15.78 3.90 -10.89
C GLN A 141 16.30 4.10 -9.45
N LEU A 142 15.54 4.80 -8.62
CA LEU A 142 15.90 5.02 -7.22
C LEU A 142 16.02 3.72 -6.43
N MET A 143 15.16 2.74 -6.68
CA MET A 143 15.25 1.43 -6.03
C MET A 143 16.53 0.68 -6.43
N GLU A 144 16.94 0.75 -7.70
CA GLU A 144 18.20 0.18 -8.20
C GLU A 144 19.41 0.88 -7.55
N GLU A 145 19.43 2.21 -7.53
CA GLU A 145 20.50 3.05 -6.97
C GLU A 145 20.70 2.80 -5.46
N VAL A 146 19.61 2.69 -4.71
CA VAL A 146 19.64 2.44 -3.26
C VAL A 146 20.09 1.02 -2.93
N GLY A 147 19.95 0.08 -3.87
CA GLY A 147 20.47 -1.27 -3.76
C GLY A 147 19.43 -2.37 -3.50
N PHE A 148 18.13 -2.10 -3.73
CA PHE A 148 17.11 -3.14 -3.75
C PHE A 148 17.47 -4.22 -4.78
N LYS A 149 17.13 -5.46 -4.46
CA LYS A 149 17.30 -6.64 -5.30
C LYS A 149 15.95 -7.18 -5.74
N GLU A 150 15.96 -8.09 -6.72
CA GLU A 150 14.75 -8.76 -7.20
C GLU A 150 13.63 -7.74 -7.51
N ILE A 151 14.00 -6.64 -8.17
CA ILE A 151 13.03 -5.60 -8.55
C ILE A 151 12.17 -6.15 -9.66
N GLU A 152 10.89 -6.28 -9.39
CA GLU A 152 9.89 -6.72 -10.36
C GLU A 152 8.81 -5.66 -10.56
N VAL A 153 8.28 -5.59 -11.76
CA VAL A 153 7.22 -4.66 -12.15
C VAL A 153 6.04 -5.42 -12.72
N THR A 154 4.86 -5.08 -12.28
CA THR A 154 3.61 -5.62 -12.80
C THR A 154 2.66 -4.48 -13.15
N GLN A 155 2.21 -4.40 -14.40
CA GLN A 155 1.11 -3.53 -14.79
C GLN A 155 -0.21 -4.27 -14.63
N VAL A 156 -1.17 -3.66 -13.94
CA VAL A 156 -2.52 -4.19 -13.74
C VAL A 156 -3.52 -3.30 -14.46
N SER A 157 -4.26 -3.87 -15.42
CA SER A 157 -5.36 -3.20 -16.10
C SER A 157 -6.68 -3.86 -15.70
N ILE A 158 -7.62 -3.07 -15.19
CA ILE A 158 -8.90 -3.54 -14.69
C ILE A 158 -10.00 -2.91 -15.52
N SER A 159 -11.00 -3.72 -15.88
CA SER A 159 -12.24 -3.23 -16.47
C SER A 159 -13.42 -3.81 -15.71
N LYS A 160 -14.39 -2.96 -15.37
CA LYS A 160 -15.60 -3.36 -14.65
C LYS A 160 -16.79 -3.40 -15.59
N LEU A 161 -17.66 -4.41 -15.43
CA LEU A 161 -18.88 -4.51 -16.19
C LEU A 161 -19.88 -3.44 -15.74
N GLU A 162 -20.23 -2.54 -16.62
CA GLU A 162 -21.24 -1.49 -16.37
C GLU A 162 -22.38 -1.56 -17.40
N ARG A 163 -23.52 -0.93 -17.09
CA ARG A 163 -24.63 -0.75 -18.01
C ARG A 163 -24.51 0.57 -18.74
N LEU A 164 -24.76 0.55 -20.06
CA LEU A 164 -24.88 1.72 -20.91
C LEU A 164 -26.16 1.60 -21.75
N GLY A 165 -27.18 2.35 -21.39
CA GLY A 165 -28.50 2.20 -21.99
C GLY A 165 -29.08 0.80 -21.78
N LYS A 166 -29.41 0.09 -22.90
CA LYS A 166 -29.89 -1.30 -22.88
C LYS A 166 -28.75 -2.34 -22.90
N GLY A 167 -27.53 -1.91 -23.16
CA GLY A 167 -26.36 -2.78 -23.28
C GLY A 167 -25.51 -2.88 -22.03
N ARG A 168 -24.44 -3.66 -22.14
CA ARG A 168 -23.37 -3.79 -21.13
C ARG A 168 -22.03 -3.58 -21.80
N TYR A 169 -21.07 -3.00 -21.10
CA TYR A 169 -19.72 -2.81 -21.59
C TYR A 169 -18.71 -2.96 -20.45
N LEU A 170 -17.45 -3.17 -20.81
CA LEU A 170 -16.35 -3.16 -19.86
C LEU A 170 -15.77 -1.76 -19.79
N LYS A 171 -16.02 -1.06 -18.70
CA LYS A 171 -15.45 0.26 -18.44
C LYS A 171 -14.02 0.10 -17.93
N PRO A 172 -13.02 0.61 -18.65
CA PRO A 172 -11.64 0.55 -18.22
C PRO A 172 -11.39 1.52 -17.05
N GLU A 173 -10.52 1.12 -16.16
CA GLU A 173 -9.96 1.96 -15.12
C GLU A 173 -8.50 2.29 -15.43
N ASN A 174 -7.94 3.34 -14.81
CA ASN A 174 -6.53 3.67 -14.99
C ASN A 174 -5.65 2.46 -14.64
N PRO A 175 -4.69 2.11 -15.50
CA PRO A 175 -3.69 1.10 -15.20
C PRO A 175 -2.91 1.48 -13.92
N ILE A 176 -2.52 0.49 -13.15
CA ILE A 176 -1.69 0.62 -11.98
C ILE A 176 -0.38 -0.10 -12.23
N PHE A 177 0.73 0.56 -11.93
CA PHE A 177 2.05 -0.04 -11.93
C PHE A 177 2.40 -0.42 -10.50
N ILE A 178 2.64 -1.71 -10.27
CA ILE A 178 3.09 -2.23 -8.98
C ILE A 178 4.57 -2.56 -9.14
N ILE A 179 5.41 -1.96 -8.31
CA ILE A 179 6.83 -2.30 -8.22
C ILE A 179 7.10 -2.94 -6.88
N GLU A 180 7.92 -3.96 -6.87
CA GLU A 180 8.40 -4.63 -5.67
C GLU A 180 9.90 -4.80 -5.69
N GLY A 181 10.50 -4.94 -4.50
CA GLY A 181 11.92 -5.21 -4.35
C GLY A 181 12.24 -5.77 -2.97
N THR A 182 13.40 -6.42 -2.87
CA THR A 182 13.91 -7.03 -1.64
C THR A 182 15.19 -6.32 -1.19
N LYS A 183 15.34 -6.04 0.12
CA LYS A 183 16.57 -5.50 0.70
C LYS A 183 17.65 -6.55 0.82
#